data_5f7cd6ee121c4b5ed5c9b38c5b8b3065
#
_entry.id   5f7cd6ee121c4b5ed5c9b38c5b8b3065
#
_cell.length_a   1.000
_cell.length_b   1.000
_cell.length_c   1.000
_cell.angle_alpha   90.00
_cell.angle_beta   90.00
_cell.angle_gamma   90.00
#
_symmetry.space_group_name_H-M   'P 1'
#
loop_
_entity.id
_entity.type
_entity.pdbx_description
1 polymer ?
#
loop_
_entity_poly.entity_id
_entity_poly.type
_entity_poly.pdbx_seq_one_letter_code
_entity_poly.pdbx_strand_id
1 'polypeptide(L)'
;MLLSLGTTLATLGLSLLFVLMLPQELRYYGRIVAIAAVYGLLGLGLCVFIWAKGRTFYNREFWRFCIPLAIPYVFYNLADLLLGHCDVIMLRQMIGDSVSGIYSMAFQLGTVLYTIFTALNNTWVPFFYEDIKQGNGDAVRSSAKNYLELFTVLSAGFILLGTEVYHLFADRSFWGSTNLVPLFALSHYLNFLCTFPITYEQYHKQVKMVAAATIVSSSINILLNYLLIPPLGMLGAALATVLSHGLQFAAHYIATRFFLGKGDYPFGITLCGKYALCFGAVLLLVYLLPNAWLIRWGLGAVIGIWELLRIRKRKALL
;
A
#
# COMPACT_ATOMS: atom_id res chain seq x y z
N MET A 1 20.02 -0.55 1.49
CA MET A 1 19.74 -0.01 2.81
C MET A 1 20.44 1.32 3.06
N LEU A 2 21.78 1.43 3.04
CA LEU A 2 22.51 2.67 3.28
C LEU A 2 22.14 3.80 2.32
N LEU A 3 21.99 3.51 1.04
CA LEU A 3 21.59 4.49 0.01
C LEU A 3 20.18 5.05 0.27
N SER A 4 19.22 4.20 0.61
CA SER A 4 17.85 4.60 0.95
C SER A 4 17.81 5.45 2.21
N LEU A 5 18.56 5.08 3.25
CA LEU A 5 18.66 5.88 4.48
C LEU A 5 19.30 7.25 4.19
N GLY A 6 20.39 7.26 3.40
CA GLY A 6 21.08 8.51 3.02
C GLY A 6 20.16 9.46 2.21
N THR A 7 19.42 8.93 1.24
CA THR A 7 18.47 9.76 0.45
C THR A 7 17.32 10.29 1.32
N THR A 8 16.80 9.50 2.25
CA THR A 8 15.74 9.95 3.16
C THR A 8 16.23 11.07 4.07
N LEU A 9 17.40 10.89 4.69
CA LEU A 9 18.00 11.93 5.57
C LEU A 9 18.35 13.20 4.78
N ALA A 10 18.94 13.06 3.60
CA ALA A 10 19.24 14.20 2.73
C ALA A 10 17.97 14.95 2.30
N THR A 11 16.92 14.22 1.92
CA THR A 11 15.63 14.83 1.52
C THR A 11 14.98 15.55 2.69
N LEU A 12 14.97 14.96 3.89
CA LEU A 12 14.42 15.60 5.09
C LEU A 12 15.24 16.85 5.47
N GLY A 13 16.55 16.76 5.52
CA GLY A 13 17.43 17.88 5.86
C GLY A 13 17.29 19.05 4.89
N LEU A 14 17.35 18.77 3.58
CA LEU A 14 17.16 19.81 2.55
C LEU A 14 15.74 20.37 2.54
N SER A 15 14.71 19.55 2.77
CA SER A 15 13.33 20.02 2.86
C SER A 15 13.16 21.00 4.03
N LEU A 16 13.69 20.67 5.21
CA LEU A 16 13.64 21.56 6.37
C LEU A 16 14.40 22.86 6.11
N LEU A 17 15.60 22.76 5.55
CA LEU A 17 16.42 23.93 5.22
C LEU A 17 15.70 24.87 4.24
N PHE A 18 15.13 24.34 3.15
CA PHE A 18 14.42 25.17 2.17
C PHE A 18 13.10 25.74 2.72
N VAL A 19 12.35 24.97 3.52
CA VAL A 19 11.12 25.47 4.16
C VAL A 19 11.42 26.62 5.13
N LEU A 20 12.56 26.57 5.83
CA LEU A 20 12.98 27.66 6.76
C LEU A 20 13.54 28.88 6.03
N MET A 21 14.21 28.69 4.88
CA MET A 21 14.84 29.77 4.12
C MET A 21 13.87 30.50 3.19
N LEU A 22 12.79 29.84 2.73
CA LEU A 22 11.84 30.41 1.77
C LEU A 22 10.77 31.26 2.45
N PRO A 23 10.30 32.34 1.80
CA PRO A 23 9.15 33.13 2.22
C PRO A 23 7.92 32.23 2.40
N GLN A 24 7.01 32.64 3.29
CA GLN A 24 5.85 31.84 3.69
C GLN A 24 5.00 31.35 2.50
N GLU A 25 4.87 32.15 1.46
CA GLU A 25 4.11 31.84 0.25
C GLU A 25 4.77 30.76 -0.63
N LEU A 26 6.09 30.58 -0.52
CA LEU A 26 6.87 29.65 -1.35
C LEU A 26 7.37 28.41 -0.58
N ARG A 27 7.03 28.28 0.70
CA ARG A 27 7.52 27.18 1.56
C ARG A 27 7.18 25.78 1.03
N TYR A 28 6.03 25.62 0.37
CA TYR A 28 5.64 24.34 -0.21
C TYR A 28 6.58 23.91 -1.37
N TYR A 29 7.16 24.87 -2.11
CA TYR A 29 8.17 24.54 -3.11
C TYR A 29 9.45 24.00 -2.51
N GLY A 30 9.79 24.38 -1.28
CA GLY A 30 11.00 23.91 -0.61
C GLY A 30 11.07 22.38 -0.52
N ARG A 31 9.95 21.74 -0.21
CA ARG A 31 9.87 20.26 -0.18
C ARG A 31 9.99 19.67 -1.59
N ILE A 32 9.32 20.24 -2.57
CA ILE A 32 9.33 19.75 -3.95
C ILE A 32 10.75 19.84 -4.54
N VAL A 33 11.41 20.99 -4.38
CA VAL A 33 12.76 21.22 -4.87
C VAL A 33 13.76 20.30 -4.18
N ALA A 34 13.65 20.11 -2.87
CA ALA A 34 14.51 19.18 -2.12
C ALA A 34 14.42 17.74 -2.64
N ILE A 35 13.19 17.25 -2.85
CA ILE A 35 12.96 15.90 -3.41
C ILE A 35 13.56 15.82 -4.82
N ALA A 36 13.25 16.79 -5.70
CA ALA A 36 13.75 16.81 -7.06
C ALA A 36 15.28 16.88 -7.12
N ALA A 37 15.91 17.68 -6.27
CA ALA A 37 17.37 17.80 -6.22
C ALA A 37 18.05 16.49 -5.77
N VAL A 38 17.58 15.89 -4.65
CA VAL A 38 18.20 14.66 -4.10
C VAL A 38 18.05 13.50 -5.08
N TYR A 39 16.83 13.24 -5.55
CA TYR A 39 16.61 12.11 -6.46
C TYR A 39 17.14 12.37 -7.87
N GLY A 40 17.11 13.61 -8.34
CA GLY A 40 17.69 14.01 -9.64
C GLY A 40 19.20 13.83 -9.66
N LEU A 41 19.92 14.35 -8.65
CA LEU A 41 21.37 14.19 -8.55
C LEU A 41 21.77 12.73 -8.39
N LEU A 42 21.07 11.97 -7.55
CA LEU A 42 21.31 10.55 -7.39
C LEU A 42 21.06 9.78 -8.70
N GLY A 43 19.94 10.05 -9.36
CA GLY A 43 19.61 9.42 -10.65
C GLY A 43 20.63 9.69 -11.73
N LEU A 44 21.06 10.93 -11.88
CA LEU A 44 22.13 11.32 -12.82
C LEU A 44 23.45 10.62 -12.46
N GLY A 45 23.83 10.63 -11.18
CA GLY A 45 25.05 9.94 -10.72
C GLY A 45 25.05 8.45 -11.02
N LEU A 46 23.93 7.77 -10.76
CA LEU A 46 23.75 6.37 -11.08
C LEU A 46 23.76 6.10 -12.59
N CYS A 47 23.12 6.94 -13.39
CA CYS A 47 23.17 6.82 -14.86
C CYS A 47 24.60 6.94 -15.39
N VAL A 48 25.34 7.94 -14.95
CA VAL A 48 26.75 8.13 -15.33
C VAL A 48 27.60 6.94 -14.89
N PHE A 49 27.41 6.45 -13.66
CA PHE A 49 28.14 5.28 -13.14
C PHE A 49 27.87 4.02 -13.98
N ILE A 50 26.61 3.74 -14.29
CA ILE A 50 26.21 2.58 -15.09
C ILE A 50 26.80 2.65 -16.49
N TRP A 51 26.76 3.82 -17.14
CA TRP A 51 27.33 4.03 -18.46
C TRP A 51 28.87 3.89 -18.47
N ALA A 52 29.53 4.50 -17.51
CA ALA A 52 30.98 4.39 -17.38
C ALA A 52 31.45 2.94 -17.18
N LYS A 53 30.68 2.13 -16.43
CA LYS A 53 31.02 0.75 -16.15
C LYS A 53 30.56 -0.20 -17.28
N GLY A 54 29.39 0.03 -17.84
CA GLY A 54 28.79 -0.85 -18.86
C GLY A 54 29.33 -0.63 -20.27
N ARG A 55 29.89 0.55 -20.57
CA ARG A 55 30.47 0.97 -21.87
C ARG A 55 29.59 0.74 -23.11
N THR A 56 28.31 0.36 -22.89
CA THR A 56 27.32 0.10 -23.94
C THR A 56 26.04 0.84 -23.61
N PHE A 57 25.62 1.69 -24.53
CA PHE A 57 24.35 2.44 -24.39
C PHE A 57 23.16 1.65 -24.92
N TYR A 58 23.37 0.89 -25.98
CA TYR A 58 22.32 0.17 -26.68
C TYR A 58 22.74 -1.28 -26.97
N ASN A 59 21.93 -2.20 -26.52
CA ASN A 59 22.01 -3.61 -26.91
C ASN A 59 20.62 -4.07 -27.37
N ARG A 60 20.50 -4.40 -28.65
CA ARG A 60 19.22 -4.76 -29.30
C ARG A 60 18.54 -5.95 -28.64
N GLU A 61 19.29 -6.93 -28.18
CA GLU A 61 18.77 -8.15 -27.57
C GLU A 61 18.11 -7.83 -26.21
N PHE A 62 18.79 -7.06 -25.35
CA PHE A 62 18.23 -6.64 -24.07
C PHE A 62 17.01 -5.73 -24.22
N TRP A 63 17.04 -4.79 -25.15
CA TRP A 63 15.89 -3.92 -25.40
C TRP A 63 14.68 -4.69 -25.90
N ARG A 64 14.90 -5.66 -26.82
CA ARG A 64 13.81 -6.53 -27.33
C ARG A 64 13.20 -7.41 -26.23
N PHE A 65 13.98 -7.77 -25.22
CA PHE A 65 13.47 -8.51 -24.05
C PHE A 65 12.79 -7.60 -23.04
N CYS A 66 13.40 -6.47 -22.67
CA CYS A 66 12.94 -5.59 -21.60
C CYS A 66 11.69 -4.77 -21.97
N ILE A 67 11.63 -4.21 -23.20
CA ILE A 67 10.53 -3.31 -23.59
C ILE A 67 9.14 -3.98 -23.48
N PRO A 68 8.89 -5.18 -24.01
CA PRO A 68 7.60 -5.84 -23.93
C PRO A 68 7.13 -6.13 -22.49
N LEU A 69 8.07 -6.26 -21.55
CA LEU A 69 7.79 -6.44 -20.14
C LEU A 69 7.60 -5.09 -19.43
N ALA A 70 8.37 -4.08 -19.79
CA ALA A 70 8.33 -2.76 -19.15
C ALA A 70 7.07 -1.97 -19.50
N ILE A 71 6.60 -1.98 -20.76
CA ILE A 71 5.43 -1.21 -21.18
C ILE A 71 4.18 -1.56 -20.36
N PRO A 72 3.76 -2.84 -20.22
CA PRO A 72 2.62 -3.17 -19.37
C PRO A 72 2.81 -2.76 -17.91
N TYR A 73 4.06 -2.80 -17.42
CA TYR A 73 4.38 -2.38 -16.05
C TYR A 73 4.21 -0.87 -15.83
N VAL A 74 4.50 -0.06 -16.84
CA VAL A 74 4.22 1.39 -16.80
C VAL A 74 2.73 1.66 -16.66
N PHE A 75 1.89 0.96 -17.46
CA PHE A 75 0.43 1.09 -17.35
C PHE A 75 -0.11 0.58 -16.02
N TYR A 76 0.44 -0.51 -15.50
CA TYR A 76 0.12 -1.01 -14.16
C TYR A 76 0.41 0.04 -13.08
N ASN A 77 1.64 0.59 -13.05
CA ASN A 77 2.02 1.59 -12.05
C ASN A 77 1.19 2.87 -12.17
N LEU A 78 0.88 3.30 -13.39
CA LEU A 78 0.03 4.48 -13.60
C LEU A 78 -1.41 4.23 -13.10
N ALA A 79 -1.97 3.07 -13.38
CA ALA A 79 -3.30 2.69 -12.90
C ALA A 79 -3.33 2.54 -11.37
N ASP A 80 -2.29 1.97 -10.76
CA ASP A 80 -2.16 1.83 -9.31
C ASP A 80 -2.04 3.21 -8.62
N LEU A 81 -1.27 4.12 -9.21
CA LEU A 81 -1.18 5.51 -8.75
C LEU A 81 -2.52 6.25 -8.83
N LEU A 82 -3.26 6.06 -9.93
CA LEU A 82 -4.60 6.63 -10.06
C LEU A 82 -5.56 6.02 -9.03
N LEU A 83 -5.53 4.72 -8.84
CA LEU A 83 -6.35 4.02 -7.84
C LEU A 83 -6.08 4.54 -6.41
N GLY A 84 -4.83 4.89 -6.11
CA GLY A 84 -4.44 5.37 -4.79
C GLY A 84 -4.65 6.87 -4.53
N HIS A 85 -4.82 7.71 -5.57
CA HIS A 85 -4.78 9.17 -5.39
C HIS A 85 -5.86 9.96 -6.12
N CYS A 86 -6.66 9.36 -7.00
CA CYS A 86 -7.66 10.12 -7.76
C CYS A 86 -8.80 10.66 -6.88
N ASP A 87 -9.08 10.02 -5.76
CA ASP A 87 -10.07 10.45 -4.77
C ASP A 87 -9.77 11.85 -4.20
N VAL A 88 -8.49 12.12 -3.86
CA VAL A 88 -8.04 13.44 -3.38
C VAL A 88 -8.26 14.51 -4.46
N ILE A 89 -7.92 14.20 -5.71
CA ILE A 89 -8.08 15.12 -6.85
C ILE A 89 -9.56 15.39 -7.10
N MET A 90 -10.38 14.34 -7.11
CA MET A 90 -11.82 14.46 -7.36
C MET A 90 -12.54 15.19 -6.22
N LEU A 91 -12.20 14.93 -4.95
CA LEU A 91 -12.71 15.70 -3.81
C LEU A 91 -12.39 17.18 -3.94
N ARG A 92 -11.16 17.50 -4.32
CA ARG A 92 -10.73 18.88 -4.55
C ARG A 92 -11.57 19.58 -5.61
N GLN A 93 -11.79 18.91 -6.73
CA GLN A 93 -12.53 19.48 -7.86
C GLN A 93 -14.03 19.55 -7.63
N MET A 94 -14.62 18.57 -6.91
CA MET A 94 -16.07 18.44 -6.75
C MET A 94 -16.60 19.16 -5.50
N ILE A 95 -15.79 19.27 -4.44
CA ILE A 95 -16.23 19.84 -3.15
C ILE A 95 -15.36 21.05 -2.76
N GLY A 96 -14.02 20.97 -2.93
CA GLY A 96 -13.10 22.08 -2.65
C GLY A 96 -11.83 21.67 -1.89
N ASP A 97 -10.90 22.63 -1.82
CA ASP A 97 -9.55 22.43 -1.27
C ASP A 97 -9.54 22.07 0.21
N SER A 98 -10.40 22.74 1.01
CA SER A 98 -10.47 22.50 2.45
C SER A 98 -10.85 21.06 2.78
N VAL A 99 -11.89 20.53 2.12
CA VAL A 99 -12.37 19.15 2.32
C VAL A 99 -11.34 18.13 1.86
N SER A 100 -10.71 18.38 0.72
CA SER A 100 -9.63 17.55 0.20
C SER A 100 -8.42 17.53 1.15
N GLY A 101 -8.08 18.69 1.76
CA GLY A 101 -7.03 18.78 2.77
C GLY A 101 -7.32 17.95 4.02
N ILE A 102 -8.55 18.04 4.56
CA ILE A 102 -8.99 17.27 5.73
C ILE A 102 -8.95 15.77 5.42
N TYR A 103 -9.46 15.35 4.26
CA TYR A 103 -9.40 13.96 3.78
C TYR A 103 -7.95 13.46 3.67
N SER A 104 -7.07 14.26 3.07
CA SER A 104 -5.67 13.92 2.85
C SER A 104 -4.91 13.67 4.16
N MET A 105 -5.27 14.34 5.25
CA MET A 105 -4.63 14.12 6.55
C MET A 105 -4.94 12.73 7.10
N ALA A 106 -6.19 12.27 7.04
CA ALA A 106 -6.56 10.91 7.43
C ALA A 106 -5.95 9.86 6.49
N PHE A 107 -5.93 10.13 5.18
CA PHE A 107 -5.27 9.28 4.18
C PHE A 107 -3.78 9.12 4.49
N GLN A 108 -3.08 10.22 4.84
CA GLN A 108 -1.66 10.19 5.18
C GLN A 108 -1.35 9.29 6.38
N LEU A 109 -2.22 9.25 7.40
CA LEU A 109 -2.06 8.30 8.50
C LEU A 109 -2.21 6.85 7.99
N GLY A 110 -3.18 6.59 7.11
CA GLY A 110 -3.34 5.27 6.48
C GLY A 110 -2.10 4.80 5.73
N THR A 111 -1.33 5.72 5.10
CA THR A 111 -0.10 5.37 4.36
C THR A 111 1.01 4.79 5.26
N VAL A 112 0.95 4.99 6.58
CA VAL A 112 1.86 4.32 7.52
C VAL A 112 1.69 2.80 7.42
N LEU A 113 0.44 2.32 7.38
CA LEU A 113 0.15 0.89 7.22
C LEU A 113 0.62 0.36 5.86
N TYR A 114 0.44 1.15 4.80
CA TYR A 114 0.96 0.84 3.46
C TYR A 114 2.50 0.76 3.45
N THR A 115 3.19 1.61 4.19
CA THR A 115 4.65 1.58 4.32
C THR A 115 5.13 0.31 5.02
N ILE A 116 4.44 -0.11 6.10
CA ILE A 116 4.72 -1.38 6.77
C ILE A 116 4.49 -2.55 5.82
N PHE A 117 3.36 -2.53 5.09
CA PHE A 117 3.06 -3.53 4.08
C PHE A 117 4.17 -3.66 3.04
N THR A 118 4.60 -2.57 2.43
CA THR A 118 5.64 -2.60 1.39
C THR A 118 6.98 -3.12 1.91
N ALA A 119 7.37 -2.77 3.14
CA ALA A 119 8.57 -3.28 3.77
C ALA A 119 8.52 -4.80 3.98
N LEU A 120 7.39 -5.32 4.48
CA LEU A 120 7.17 -6.75 4.66
C LEU A 120 7.12 -7.48 3.31
N ASN A 121 6.45 -6.90 2.32
CA ASN A 121 6.33 -7.46 0.98
C ASN A 121 7.69 -7.61 0.29
N ASN A 122 8.53 -6.60 0.38
CA ASN A 122 9.89 -6.63 -0.17
C ASN A 122 10.76 -7.73 0.47
N THR A 123 10.45 -8.13 1.69
CA THR A 123 11.11 -9.24 2.37
C THR A 123 10.52 -10.58 1.96
N TRP A 124 9.20 -10.68 1.85
CA TRP A 124 8.49 -11.94 1.59
C TRP A 124 8.60 -12.43 0.14
N VAL A 125 8.52 -11.54 -0.85
CA VAL A 125 8.47 -11.91 -2.28
C VAL A 125 9.67 -12.73 -2.76
N PRO A 126 10.93 -12.43 -2.37
CA PRO A 126 12.07 -13.26 -2.77
C PRO A 126 11.99 -14.71 -2.27
N PHE A 127 11.55 -14.90 -1.01
CA PHE A 127 11.36 -16.25 -0.46
C PHE A 127 10.23 -17.00 -1.16
N PHE A 128 9.13 -16.31 -1.44
CA PHE A 128 8.03 -16.87 -2.22
C PHE A 128 8.49 -17.39 -3.60
N TYR A 129 9.34 -16.63 -4.32
CA TYR A 129 9.85 -17.03 -5.62
C TYR A 129 10.79 -18.22 -5.54
N GLU A 130 11.61 -18.29 -4.49
CA GLU A 130 12.52 -19.43 -4.29
C GLU A 130 11.74 -20.69 -3.94
N ASP A 131 10.78 -20.62 -3.01
CA ASP A 131 9.95 -21.77 -2.60
C ASP A 131 9.13 -22.33 -3.78
N ILE A 132 8.53 -21.46 -4.60
CA ILE A 132 7.81 -21.91 -5.82
C ILE A 132 8.76 -22.58 -6.81
N LYS A 133 9.94 -22.01 -7.03
CA LYS A 133 10.93 -22.57 -7.94
C LYS A 133 11.39 -23.95 -7.52
N GLN A 134 11.47 -24.20 -6.21
CA GLN A 134 11.82 -25.51 -5.64
C GLN A 134 10.65 -26.51 -5.61
N GLY A 135 9.44 -26.09 -5.99
CA GLY A 135 8.23 -26.91 -5.91
C GLY A 135 7.73 -27.16 -4.50
N ASN A 136 8.17 -26.37 -3.51
CA ASN A 136 7.84 -26.53 -2.09
C ASN A 136 6.52 -25.83 -1.76
N GLY A 137 5.39 -26.37 -2.21
CA GLY A 137 4.06 -25.80 -2.00
C GLY A 137 3.66 -25.64 -0.54
N ASP A 138 4.15 -26.51 0.35
CA ASP A 138 3.85 -26.43 1.79
C ASP A 138 4.61 -25.26 2.44
N ALA A 139 5.85 -24.98 2.06
CA ALA A 139 6.59 -23.81 2.50
C ALA A 139 5.88 -22.52 2.04
N VAL A 140 5.45 -22.47 0.79
CA VAL A 140 4.68 -21.34 0.23
C VAL A 140 3.42 -21.06 1.06
N ARG A 141 2.62 -22.10 1.35
CA ARG A 141 1.38 -21.97 2.15
C ARG A 141 1.65 -21.54 3.59
N SER A 142 2.68 -22.10 4.20
CA SER A 142 3.08 -21.77 5.58
C SER A 142 3.58 -20.33 5.69
N SER A 143 4.46 -19.93 4.78
CA SER A 143 4.99 -18.57 4.68
C SER A 143 3.88 -17.55 4.45
N ALA A 144 2.96 -17.79 3.50
CA ALA A 144 1.82 -16.93 3.23
C ALA A 144 0.88 -16.81 4.44
N LYS A 145 0.60 -17.93 5.15
CA LYS A 145 -0.21 -17.90 6.36
C LYS A 145 0.42 -17.02 7.44
N ASN A 146 1.72 -17.15 7.65
CA ASN A 146 2.43 -16.35 8.65
C ASN A 146 2.45 -14.87 8.28
N TYR A 147 2.61 -14.56 7.00
CA TYR A 147 2.56 -13.19 6.48
C TYR A 147 1.17 -12.56 6.63
N LEU A 148 0.11 -13.31 6.26
CA LEU A 148 -1.30 -12.90 6.47
C LEU A 148 -1.58 -12.60 7.95
N GLU A 149 -1.15 -13.49 8.84
CA GLU A 149 -1.37 -13.36 10.25
C GLU A 149 -0.66 -12.15 10.85
N LEU A 150 0.63 -12.00 10.57
CA LEU A 150 1.43 -10.87 11.03
C LEU A 150 0.82 -9.54 10.57
N PHE A 151 0.49 -9.41 9.28
CA PHE A 151 -0.06 -8.16 8.77
C PHE A 151 -1.47 -7.89 9.27
N THR A 152 -2.29 -8.93 9.50
CA THR A 152 -3.61 -8.79 10.12
C THR A 152 -3.50 -8.25 11.55
N VAL A 153 -2.56 -8.77 12.34
CA VAL A 153 -2.31 -8.30 13.70
C VAL A 153 -1.82 -6.86 13.72
N LEU A 154 -0.87 -6.52 12.85
CA LEU A 154 -0.37 -5.14 12.72
C LEU A 154 -1.47 -4.17 12.30
N SER A 155 -2.31 -4.56 11.35
CA SER A 155 -3.44 -3.75 10.88
C SER A 155 -4.51 -3.59 11.95
N ALA A 156 -4.81 -4.66 12.70
CA ALA A 156 -5.73 -4.62 13.84
C ALA A 156 -5.20 -3.69 14.94
N GLY A 157 -3.93 -3.80 15.30
CA GLY A 157 -3.29 -2.89 16.25
C GLY A 157 -3.34 -1.43 15.78
N PHE A 158 -3.08 -1.20 14.49
CA PHE A 158 -3.15 0.15 13.91
C PHE A 158 -4.54 0.77 14.05
N ILE A 159 -5.64 0.05 13.73
CA ILE A 159 -6.99 0.63 13.84
C ILE A 159 -7.47 0.77 15.29
N LEU A 160 -7.03 -0.10 16.21
CA LEU A 160 -7.37 -0.01 17.63
C LEU A 160 -6.76 1.24 18.29
N LEU A 161 -5.59 1.69 17.82
CA LEU A 161 -4.87 2.88 18.30
C LEU A 161 -5.08 4.10 17.40
N GLY A 162 -5.57 3.90 16.17
CA GLY A 162 -5.52 4.87 15.08
C GLY A 162 -6.23 6.19 15.37
N THR A 163 -7.34 6.18 16.09
CA THR A 163 -8.10 7.39 16.46
C THR A 163 -7.27 8.31 17.36
N GLU A 164 -6.68 7.76 18.39
CA GLU A 164 -5.89 8.53 19.37
C GLU A 164 -4.59 9.01 18.75
N VAL A 165 -3.94 8.16 17.97
CA VAL A 165 -2.74 8.52 17.19
C VAL A 165 -3.07 9.65 16.23
N TYR A 166 -4.22 9.58 15.54
CA TYR A 166 -4.68 10.65 14.65
C TYR A 166 -4.84 11.97 15.39
N HIS A 167 -5.52 11.97 16.54
CA HIS A 167 -5.73 13.18 17.35
C HIS A 167 -4.45 13.74 17.98
N LEU A 168 -3.41 12.91 18.15
CA LEU A 168 -2.10 13.35 18.64
C LEU A 168 -1.31 14.12 17.56
N PHE A 169 -1.40 13.70 16.30
CA PHE A 169 -0.61 14.26 15.20
C PHE A 169 -1.38 15.30 14.36
N ALA A 170 -2.72 15.24 14.32
CA ALA A 170 -3.56 16.13 13.54
C ALA A 170 -4.11 17.27 14.41
N ASP A 171 -4.03 18.51 13.91
CA ASP A 171 -4.73 19.64 14.51
C ASP A 171 -6.24 19.39 14.54
N ARG A 172 -6.93 20.03 15.49
CA ARG A 172 -8.39 19.90 15.69
C ARG A 172 -9.21 20.20 14.42
N SER A 173 -8.73 21.06 13.55
CA SER A 173 -9.36 21.37 12.27
C SER A 173 -9.48 20.17 11.32
N PHE A 174 -8.64 19.13 11.50
CA PHE A 174 -8.67 17.90 10.70
C PHE A 174 -9.51 16.78 11.30
N TRP A 175 -10.00 16.91 12.55
CA TRP A 175 -10.71 15.82 13.24
C TRP A 175 -12.01 15.39 12.58
N GLY A 176 -12.55 16.19 11.66
CA GLY A 176 -13.72 15.81 10.85
C GLY A 176 -13.53 14.56 9.98
N SER A 177 -12.28 14.14 9.73
CA SER A 177 -11.95 12.92 8.98
C SER A 177 -11.51 11.74 9.84
N THR A 178 -11.60 11.83 11.18
CA THR A 178 -11.20 10.74 12.10
C THR A 178 -11.86 9.41 11.75
N ASN A 179 -13.13 9.41 11.38
CA ASN A 179 -13.92 8.23 11.02
C ASN A 179 -13.43 7.54 9.73
N LEU A 180 -12.60 8.22 8.94
CA LEU A 180 -12.05 7.67 7.70
C LEU A 180 -10.78 6.83 7.95
N VAL A 181 -10.09 7.01 9.07
CA VAL A 181 -8.86 6.29 9.40
C VAL A 181 -9.04 4.77 9.34
N PRO A 182 -10.10 4.18 9.95
CA PRO A 182 -10.33 2.74 9.83
C PRO A 182 -10.66 2.29 8.39
N LEU A 183 -11.32 3.13 7.58
CA LEU A 183 -11.60 2.81 6.17
C LEU A 183 -10.33 2.80 5.32
N PHE A 184 -9.41 3.73 5.55
CA PHE A 184 -8.11 3.70 4.89
C PHE A 184 -7.29 2.47 5.29
N ALA A 185 -7.33 2.08 6.57
CA ALA A 185 -6.71 0.85 7.00
C ALA A 185 -7.31 -0.38 6.31
N LEU A 186 -8.65 -0.43 6.14
CA LEU A 186 -9.33 -1.49 5.38
C LEU A 186 -8.91 -1.49 3.91
N SER A 187 -8.83 -0.32 3.28
CA SER A 187 -8.37 -0.17 1.90
C SER A 187 -6.95 -0.73 1.72
N HIS A 188 -6.02 -0.35 2.58
CA HIS A 188 -4.64 -0.88 2.54
C HIS A 188 -4.56 -2.36 2.89
N TYR A 189 -5.45 -2.85 3.74
CA TYR A 189 -5.54 -4.28 4.03
C TYR A 189 -6.04 -5.08 2.81
N LEU A 190 -7.02 -4.57 2.08
CA LEU A 190 -7.47 -5.19 0.83
C LEU A 190 -6.38 -5.15 -0.25
N ASN A 191 -5.65 -4.04 -0.34
CA ASN A 191 -4.48 -3.93 -1.21
C ASN A 191 -3.39 -4.95 -0.85
N PHE A 192 -3.13 -5.16 0.44
CA PHE A 192 -2.25 -6.23 0.91
C PHE A 192 -2.71 -7.62 0.44
N LEU A 193 -4.00 -7.92 0.49
CA LEU A 193 -4.52 -9.21 -0.01
C LEU A 193 -4.27 -9.39 -1.51
N CYS A 194 -4.25 -8.30 -2.30
CA CYS A 194 -3.91 -8.35 -3.73
C CYS A 194 -2.48 -8.84 -3.99
N THR A 195 -1.57 -8.70 -3.02
CA THR A 195 -0.17 -9.14 -3.16
C THR A 195 -0.06 -10.61 -3.55
N PHE A 196 -0.89 -11.48 -2.97
CA PHE A 196 -0.79 -12.92 -3.21
C PHE A 196 -1.07 -13.31 -4.66
N PRO A 197 -2.20 -12.93 -5.27
CA PRO A 197 -2.43 -13.21 -6.69
C PRO A 197 -1.46 -12.44 -7.60
N ILE A 198 -1.19 -11.16 -7.32
CA ILE A 198 -0.29 -10.34 -8.15
C ILE A 198 1.14 -10.93 -8.18
N THR A 199 1.68 -11.34 -7.04
CA THR A 199 3.02 -11.93 -6.98
C THR A 199 3.10 -13.25 -7.75
N TYR A 200 2.03 -14.05 -7.69
CA TYR A 200 1.92 -15.29 -8.48
C TYR A 200 1.83 -15.00 -9.99
N GLU A 201 1.03 -14.02 -10.40
CA GLU A 201 0.94 -13.55 -11.79
C GLU A 201 2.28 -13.04 -12.31
N GLN A 202 3.00 -12.27 -11.50
CA GLN A 202 4.33 -11.75 -11.84
C GLN A 202 5.37 -12.86 -11.97
N TYR A 203 5.36 -13.86 -11.08
CA TYR A 203 6.23 -15.02 -11.18
C TYR A 203 6.04 -15.73 -12.53
N HIS A 204 4.82 -15.89 -12.98
CA HIS A 204 4.47 -16.48 -14.27
C HIS A 204 4.58 -15.49 -15.46
N LYS A 205 5.16 -14.30 -15.25
CA LYS A 205 5.37 -13.26 -16.28
C LYS A 205 4.06 -12.76 -16.93
N GLN A 206 2.92 -12.88 -16.24
CA GLN A 206 1.61 -12.44 -16.73
C GLN A 206 1.36 -10.94 -16.47
N VAL A 207 2.35 -10.11 -16.77
CA VAL A 207 2.32 -8.66 -16.49
C VAL A 207 1.13 -7.96 -17.17
N LYS A 208 0.72 -8.44 -18.34
CA LYS A 208 -0.46 -7.90 -19.05
C LYS A 208 -1.75 -8.13 -18.28
N MET A 209 -1.89 -9.29 -17.63
CA MET A 209 -3.05 -9.63 -16.80
C MET A 209 -3.08 -8.74 -15.56
N VAL A 210 -1.92 -8.55 -14.90
CA VAL A 210 -1.77 -7.61 -13.78
C VAL A 210 -2.22 -6.21 -14.18
N ALA A 211 -1.68 -5.69 -15.29
CA ALA A 211 -2.02 -4.37 -15.79
C ALA A 211 -3.53 -4.23 -16.12
N ALA A 212 -4.12 -5.22 -16.81
CA ALA A 212 -5.52 -5.18 -17.20
C ALA A 212 -6.46 -5.15 -15.99
N ALA A 213 -6.24 -6.03 -14.99
CA ALA A 213 -7.06 -6.07 -13.79
C ALA A 213 -6.94 -4.78 -12.97
N THR A 214 -5.74 -4.22 -12.84
CA THR A 214 -5.52 -2.95 -12.14
C THR A 214 -6.15 -1.76 -12.88
N ILE A 215 -6.03 -1.69 -14.22
CA ILE A 215 -6.67 -0.64 -15.02
C ILE A 215 -8.19 -0.68 -14.87
N VAL A 216 -8.79 -1.86 -14.92
CA VAL A 216 -10.24 -2.01 -14.72
C VAL A 216 -10.65 -1.53 -13.34
N SER A 217 -9.93 -1.94 -12.29
CA SER A 217 -10.21 -1.52 -10.91
C SER A 217 -10.06 -0.02 -10.70
N SER A 218 -9.03 0.58 -11.29
CA SER A 218 -8.78 2.03 -11.25
C SER A 218 -9.89 2.80 -12.00
N SER A 219 -10.34 2.31 -13.15
CA SER A 219 -11.47 2.90 -13.89
C SER A 219 -12.77 2.84 -13.08
N ILE A 220 -13.04 1.71 -12.43
CA ILE A 220 -14.20 1.56 -11.54
C ILE A 220 -14.07 2.50 -10.33
N ASN A 221 -12.88 2.69 -9.78
CA ASN A 221 -12.65 3.65 -8.68
C ASN A 221 -13.03 5.07 -9.07
N ILE A 222 -12.61 5.54 -10.25
CA ILE A 222 -12.98 6.86 -10.77
C ILE A 222 -14.50 6.98 -10.91
N LEU A 223 -15.17 5.94 -11.45
CA LEU A 223 -16.61 5.92 -11.57
C LEU A 223 -17.30 5.95 -10.19
N LEU A 224 -16.85 5.14 -9.23
CA LEU A 224 -17.38 5.12 -7.88
C LEU A 224 -17.18 6.45 -7.17
N ASN A 225 -16.02 7.08 -7.32
CA ASN A 225 -15.78 8.43 -6.80
C ASN A 225 -16.77 9.44 -7.37
N TYR A 226 -16.98 9.41 -8.70
CA TYR A 226 -17.94 10.30 -9.36
C TYR A 226 -19.38 10.12 -8.84
N LEU A 227 -19.77 8.90 -8.52
CA LEU A 227 -21.12 8.58 -8.03
C LEU A 227 -21.28 8.82 -6.52
N LEU A 228 -20.25 8.54 -5.71
CA LEU A 228 -20.36 8.53 -4.25
C LEU A 228 -19.90 9.83 -3.60
N ILE A 229 -19.01 10.60 -4.21
CA ILE A 229 -18.56 11.88 -3.64
C ILE A 229 -19.72 12.89 -3.51
N PRO A 230 -20.60 13.11 -4.50
CA PRO A 230 -21.66 14.09 -4.37
C PRO A 230 -22.62 13.85 -3.19
N PRO A 231 -23.12 12.62 -2.94
CA PRO A 231 -24.04 12.38 -1.83
C PRO A 231 -23.33 12.19 -0.47
N LEU A 232 -22.07 11.70 -0.43
CA LEU A 232 -21.42 11.25 0.79
C LEU A 232 -20.12 12.01 1.12
N GLY A 233 -19.69 12.91 0.26
CA GLY A 233 -18.46 13.68 0.48
C GLY A 233 -17.21 12.82 0.67
N MET A 234 -16.42 13.14 1.69
CA MET A 234 -15.20 12.39 2.04
C MET A 234 -15.46 10.90 2.31
N LEU A 235 -16.60 10.56 2.90
CA LEU A 235 -16.97 9.16 3.16
C LEU A 235 -17.18 8.42 1.83
N GLY A 236 -17.81 9.07 0.86
CA GLY A 236 -18.00 8.51 -0.49
C GLY A 236 -16.67 8.17 -1.17
N ALA A 237 -15.70 9.07 -1.09
CA ALA A 237 -14.36 8.84 -1.62
C ALA A 237 -13.65 7.65 -0.92
N ALA A 238 -13.69 7.60 0.40
CA ALA A 238 -13.09 6.48 1.14
C ALA A 238 -13.76 5.14 0.83
N LEU A 239 -15.09 5.11 0.71
CA LEU A 239 -15.83 3.90 0.32
C LEU A 239 -15.52 3.48 -1.13
N ALA A 240 -15.41 4.42 -2.06
CA ALA A 240 -15.02 4.14 -3.43
C ALA A 240 -13.67 3.43 -3.48
N THR A 241 -12.69 3.89 -2.68
CA THR A 241 -11.35 3.30 -2.61
C THR A 241 -11.37 1.92 -1.98
N VAL A 242 -12.13 1.70 -0.90
CA VAL A 242 -12.31 0.37 -0.27
C VAL A 242 -12.95 -0.62 -1.25
N LEU A 243 -14.04 -0.22 -1.91
CA LEU A 243 -14.74 -1.08 -2.88
C LEU A 243 -13.84 -1.43 -4.07
N SER A 244 -13.06 -0.47 -4.56
CA SER A 244 -12.16 -0.67 -5.69
C SER A 244 -11.02 -1.63 -5.37
N HIS A 245 -10.40 -1.55 -4.19
CA HIS A 245 -9.41 -2.54 -3.77
C HIS A 245 -10.02 -3.93 -3.54
N GLY A 246 -11.26 -3.99 -3.04
CA GLY A 246 -12.00 -5.25 -2.95
C GLY A 246 -12.25 -5.88 -4.32
N LEU A 247 -12.67 -5.08 -5.30
CA LEU A 247 -12.86 -5.52 -6.68
C LEU A 247 -11.53 -5.91 -7.34
N GLN A 248 -10.46 -5.16 -7.07
CA GLN A 248 -9.12 -5.48 -7.55
C GLN A 248 -8.67 -6.86 -7.03
N PHE A 249 -8.83 -7.10 -5.72
CA PHE A 249 -8.54 -8.41 -5.14
C PHE A 249 -9.35 -9.52 -5.81
N ALA A 250 -10.66 -9.34 -5.97
CA ALA A 250 -11.52 -10.30 -6.62
C ALA A 250 -11.11 -10.57 -8.07
N ALA A 251 -10.80 -9.52 -8.84
CA ALA A 251 -10.36 -9.64 -10.23
C ALA A 251 -9.06 -10.44 -10.35
N HIS A 252 -8.03 -10.08 -9.57
CA HIS A 252 -6.75 -10.81 -9.55
C HIS A 252 -6.90 -12.23 -9.04
N TYR A 253 -7.70 -12.45 -8.00
CA TYR A 253 -7.95 -13.78 -7.45
C TYR A 253 -8.64 -14.70 -8.47
N ILE A 254 -9.68 -14.21 -9.14
CA ILE A 254 -10.40 -14.94 -10.19
C ILE A 254 -9.46 -15.22 -11.36
N ALA A 255 -8.75 -14.20 -11.82
CA ALA A 255 -7.82 -14.32 -12.95
C ALA A 255 -6.75 -15.38 -12.67
N THR A 256 -6.12 -15.32 -11.50
CA THR A 256 -5.07 -16.26 -11.10
C THR A 256 -5.62 -17.66 -10.88
N ARG A 257 -6.73 -17.81 -10.18
CA ARG A 257 -7.29 -19.13 -9.81
C ARG A 257 -7.81 -19.90 -10.99
N PHE A 258 -8.51 -19.23 -11.93
CA PHE A 258 -9.22 -19.90 -13.01
C PHE A 258 -8.46 -19.91 -14.34
N PHE A 259 -7.64 -18.88 -14.60
CA PHE A 259 -6.96 -18.77 -15.89
C PHE A 259 -5.48 -19.17 -15.82
N LEU A 260 -4.81 -18.95 -14.68
CA LEU A 260 -3.38 -19.21 -14.55
C LEU A 260 -3.08 -20.47 -13.73
N GLY A 261 -3.65 -20.60 -12.54
CA GLY A 261 -3.30 -21.63 -11.57
C GLY A 261 -3.87 -23.01 -11.83
N LYS A 262 -4.93 -23.16 -12.68
CA LYS A 262 -5.58 -24.46 -13.04
C LYS A 262 -5.68 -25.48 -11.88
N GLY A 263 -5.86 -25.03 -10.66
CA GLY A 263 -5.90 -25.89 -9.47
C GLY A 263 -4.69 -25.80 -8.55
N ASP A 264 -3.54 -25.39 -9.04
CA ASP A 264 -2.26 -25.37 -8.27
C ASP A 264 -1.96 -24.03 -7.57
N TYR A 265 -2.89 -23.06 -7.66
CA TYR A 265 -2.75 -21.78 -6.94
C TYR A 265 -2.70 -22.02 -5.44
N PRO A 266 -1.59 -21.67 -4.75
CA PRO A 266 -1.33 -22.10 -3.38
C PRO A 266 -2.16 -21.36 -2.32
N PHE A 267 -2.78 -20.22 -2.68
CA PHE A 267 -3.48 -19.36 -1.72
C PHE A 267 -5.00 -19.58 -1.79
N GLY A 268 -5.55 -20.32 -0.84
CA GLY A 268 -6.99 -20.58 -0.76
C GLY A 268 -7.78 -19.35 -0.30
N ILE A 269 -8.93 -19.10 -0.92
CA ILE A 269 -9.85 -18.00 -0.52
C ILE A 269 -10.27 -18.12 0.95
N THR A 270 -10.40 -19.35 1.46
CA THR A 270 -10.75 -19.59 2.85
C THR A 270 -9.71 -19.03 3.83
N LEU A 271 -8.42 -19.10 3.47
CA LEU A 271 -7.35 -18.56 4.30
C LEU A 271 -7.41 -17.01 4.30
N CYS A 272 -7.46 -16.40 3.13
CA CYS A 272 -7.59 -14.94 3.01
C CYS A 272 -8.88 -14.44 3.68
N GLY A 273 -10.00 -15.13 3.44
CA GLY A 273 -11.30 -14.80 4.01
C GLY A 273 -11.34 -14.88 5.54
N LYS A 274 -10.71 -15.90 6.12
CA LYS A 274 -10.61 -16.02 7.59
C LYS A 274 -9.95 -14.79 8.22
N TYR A 275 -8.79 -14.39 7.72
CA TYR A 275 -8.06 -13.24 8.26
C TYR A 275 -8.75 -11.91 7.94
N ALA A 276 -9.38 -11.79 6.77
CA ALA A 276 -10.19 -10.63 6.42
C ALA A 276 -11.41 -10.48 7.34
N LEU A 277 -12.08 -11.59 7.71
CA LEU A 277 -13.16 -11.58 8.69
C LEU A 277 -12.68 -11.20 10.09
N CYS A 278 -11.51 -11.71 10.53
CA CYS A 278 -10.92 -11.30 11.80
C CYS A 278 -10.63 -9.79 11.83
N PHE A 279 -10.03 -9.26 10.77
CA PHE A 279 -9.78 -7.82 10.65
C PHE A 279 -11.08 -7.01 10.60
N GLY A 280 -12.10 -7.48 9.85
CA GLY A 280 -13.42 -6.87 9.77
C GLY A 280 -14.15 -6.85 11.11
N ALA A 281 -14.00 -7.87 11.95
CA ALA A 281 -14.56 -7.89 13.30
C ALA A 281 -13.91 -6.82 14.19
N VAL A 282 -12.58 -6.64 14.12
CA VAL A 282 -11.88 -5.57 14.84
C VAL A 282 -12.30 -4.19 14.32
N LEU A 283 -12.45 -4.04 13.00
CA LEU A 283 -12.94 -2.82 12.37
C LEU A 283 -14.34 -2.45 12.88
N LEU A 284 -15.25 -3.42 12.89
CA LEU A 284 -16.61 -3.23 13.41
C LEU A 284 -16.59 -2.82 14.89
N LEU A 285 -15.74 -3.44 15.70
CA LEU A 285 -15.59 -3.10 17.13
C LEU A 285 -15.14 -1.64 17.29
N VAL A 286 -14.21 -1.15 16.48
CA VAL A 286 -13.75 0.24 16.53
C VAL A 286 -14.90 1.22 16.24
N TYR A 287 -15.78 0.90 15.28
CA TYR A 287 -16.95 1.73 14.97
C TYR A 287 -18.05 1.63 16.02
N LEU A 288 -18.23 0.47 16.67
CA LEU A 288 -19.22 0.30 17.73
C LEU A 288 -18.78 0.92 19.08
N LEU A 289 -17.46 1.00 19.31
CA LEU A 289 -16.89 1.50 20.57
C LEU A 289 -15.95 2.70 20.35
N PRO A 290 -16.41 3.79 19.72
CA PRO A 290 -15.54 4.92 19.37
C PRO A 290 -14.92 5.59 20.58
N ASN A 291 -15.66 5.68 21.71
CA ASN A 291 -15.23 6.37 22.93
C ASN A 291 -14.55 5.45 23.96
N ALA A 292 -14.52 4.12 23.73
CA ALA A 292 -13.99 3.15 24.67
C ALA A 292 -12.49 2.90 24.41
N TRP A 293 -11.67 3.94 24.43
CA TRP A 293 -10.25 3.86 24.11
C TRP A 293 -9.48 2.86 25.00
N LEU A 294 -9.79 2.77 26.30
CA LEU A 294 -9.18 1.79 27.20
C LEU A 294 -9.42 0.32 26.77
N ILE A 295 -10.65 0.00 26.33
CA ILE A 295 -10.98 -1.32 25.84
C ILE A 295 -10.23 -1.62 24.54
N ARG A 296 -10.21 -0.65 23.61
CA ARG A 296 -9.49 -0.79 22.33
C ARG A 296 -7.99 -0.98 22.55
N TRP A 297 -7.37 -0.19 23.40
CA TRP A 297 -5.94 -0.30 23.72
C TRP A 297 -5.63 -1.58 24.47
N GLY A 298 -6.48 -1.99 25.42
CA GLY A 298 -6.35 -3.26 26.12
C GLY A 298 -6.37 -4.46 25.18
N LEU A 299 -7.31 -4.47 24.22
CA LEU A 299 -7.36 -5.48 23.17
C LEU A 299 -6.13 -5.45 22.27
N GLY A 300 -5.68 -4.26 21.86
CA GLY A 300 -4.46 -4.09 21.06
C GLY A 300 -3.22 -4.65 21.77
N ALA A 301 -3.08 -4.38 23.07
CA ALA A 301 -2.00 -4.91 23.89
C ALA A 301 -2.07 -6.44 24.01
N VAL A 302 -3.24 -7.02 24.25
CA VAL A 302 -3.43 -8.47 24.32
C VAL A 302 -3.06 -9.15 23.00
N ILE A 303 -3.56 -8.63 21.87
CA ILE A 303 -3.26 -9.15 20.53
C ILE A 303 -1.76 -9.04 20.24
N GLY A 304 -1.14 -7.89 20.53
CA GLY A 304 0.29 -7.66 20.34
C GLY A 304 1.18 -8.58 21.20
N ILE A 305 0.87 -8.74 22.49
CA ILE A 305 1.60 -9.65 23.39
C ILE A 305 1.44 -11.10 22.93
N TRP A 306 0.23 -11.51 22.55
CA TRP A 306 -0.01 -12.86 22.05
C TRP A 306 0.84 -13.15 20.80
N GLU A 307 0.89 -12.25 19.84
CA GLU A 307 1.70 -12.43 18.63
C GLU A 307 3.21 -12.43 18.94
N LEU A 308 3.69 -11.57 19.83
CA LEU A 308 5.09 -11.56 20.27
C LEU A 308 5.49 -12.88 20.92
N LEU A 309 4.65 -13.43 21.81
CA LEU A 309 4.91 -14.72 22.46
C LEU A 309 4.90 -15.85 21.43
N ARG A 310 4.04 -15.78 20.43
CA ARG A 310 3.94 -16.75 19.35
C ARG A 310 5.17 -16.72 18.44
N ILE A 311 5.64 -15.54 18.03
CA ILE A 311 6.89 -15.38 17.25
C ILE A 311 8.08 -15.95 18.03
N ARG A 312 8.17 -15.67 19.33
CA ARG A 312 9.24 -16.24 20.18
C ARG A 312 9.21 -17.78 20.24
N LYS A 313 8.02 -18.39 20.27
CA LYS A 313 7.89 -19.87 20.25
C LYS A 313 8.23 -20.47 18.89
N ARG A 314 8.06 -19.70 17.81
CA ARG A 314 8.31 -20.15 16.44
C ARG A 314 9.71 -19.80 15.96
N LYS A 315 10.75 -19.89 16.76
CA LYS A 315 12.19 -19.59 16.49
C LYS A 315 12.74 -19.86 15.08
N ALA A 316 11.92 -20.11 14.10
CA ALA A 316 12.26 -20.55 12.75
C ALA A 316 11.57 -19.71 11.64
N LEU A 317 11.24 -18.44 11.86
CA LEU A 317 10.48 -17.66 10.87
C LEU A 317 11.21 -16.42 10.33
N LEU A 318 12.44 -16.25 10.70
CA LEU A 318 13.37 -15.26 10.15
C LEU A 318 14.71 -16.02 9.88
#